data_45365bdaa34350e51bd160c9db896331
#
_entry.id   45365bdaa34350e51bd160c9db896331
#
_cell.length_a   1.000
_cell.length_b   1.000
_cell.length_c   1.000
_cell.angle_alpha   90.00
_cell.angle_beta   90.00
_cell.angle_gamma   90.00
#
_symmetry.space_group_name_H-M   'P 1'
#
loop_
_entity.id
_entity.type
_entity.pdbx_description
1 polymer ?
#
loop_
_entity_poly.entity_id
_entity_poly.type
_entity_poly.pdbx_seq_one_letter_code
_entity_poly.pdbx_strand_id
1 'polypeptide(L)'
;FPETDEAYRRRRERLLGMLMRGLCGIDDATRQEAMFVLGRHVFGSQELSRHEKRRAFLLTERKLLAAHYETPDRELTFYYRAFMLGKLYRFITEERLFHGGFDFGPPRPVAFFPGTFDPFTLSHKGIVRAIRDLGFEVLLAIDEFSWSKRTQPYRVRRRIVSMSVADEFHVHIFPEDFPVNIANPENLRQLRQSFPGRSVSIVVGSDVVAHASSYQKMPQPDSIHTFDHVIFRRTEPDAVQADYSCITGHVVELTLPPQLEEISSTRIREAVDANRDVSNLIDPMAQEFIYRQGLYLREPQDKPVLRTEDLLFVSCPGPEERTD
;
A
#
# COMPACT_ATOMS: atom_id res chain seq x y z
N PHE A 1 -17.83 25.99 -18.52
CA PHE A 1 -18.39 24.67 -18.87
C PHE A 1 -18.86 24.02 -17.57
N PRO A 2 -20.12 23.60 -17.44
CA PRO A 2 -20.56 22.85 -16.27
C PRO A 2 -19.85 21.50 -16.30
N GLU A 3 -18.85 21.30 -15.42
CA GLU A 3 -18.29 19.99 -15.15
C GLU A 3 -19.44 19.09 -14.66
N THR A 4 -19.55 17.88 -15.18
CA THR A 4 -20.50 16.91 -14.62
C THR A 4 -20.18 16.72 -13.15
N ASP A 5 -21.17 16.52 -12.31
CA ASP A 5 -20.99 16.34 -10.86
C ASP A 5 -19.96 15.25 -10.51
N GLU A 6 -19.85 14.24 -11.37
CA GLU A 6 -18.86 13.16 -11.25
C GLU A 6 -17.44 13.60 -11.62
N ALA A 7 -17.25 14.37 -12.69
CA ALA A 7 -15.93 14.88 -13.08
C ALA A 7 -15.37 15.81 -12.00
N TYR A 8 -16.22 16.66 -11.42
CA TYR A 8 -15.89 17.55 -10.33
C TYR A 8 -15.48 16.76 -9.06
N ARG A 9 -16.21 15.68 -8.72
CA ARG A 9 -15.87 14.78 -7.61
C ARG A 9 -14.51 14.13 -7.81
N ARG A 10 -14.24 13.55 -8.98
CA ARG A 10 -12.96 12.90 -9.29
C ARG A 10 -11.78 13.86 -9.22
N ARG A 11 -11.98 15.09 -9.71
CA ARG A 11 -10.94 16.12 -9.62
C ARG A 11 -10.61 16.49 -8.18
N ARG A 12 -11.60 16.62 -7.32
CA ARG A 12 -11.41 16.90 -5.89
C ARG A 12 -10.72 15.76 -5.15
N GLU A 13 -11.11 14.54 -5.41
CA GLU A 13 -10.44 13.36 -4.84
C GLU A 13 -8.98 13.31 -5.26
N ARG A 14 -8.68 13.61 -6.52
CA ARG A 14 -7.29 13.72 -6.98
C ARG A 14 -6.51 14.80 -6.22
N LEU A 15 -7.08 15.97 -6.02
CA LEU A 15 -6.45 17.05 -5.25
C LEU A 15 -6.23 16.65 -3.79
N LEU A 16 -7.19 16.01 -3.16
CA LEU A 16 -7.03 15.46 -1.81
C LEU A 16 -5.92 14.40 -1.77
N GLY A 17 -5.86 13.52 -2.75
CA GLY A 17 -4.77 12.53 -2.89
C GLY A 17 -3.40 13.22 -2.97
N MET A 18 -3.27 14.30 -3.75
CA MET A 18 -2.02 15.08 -3.81
C MET A 18 -1.65 15.68 -2.45
N LEU A 19 -2.62 16.19 -1.70
CA LEU A 19 -2.38 16.72 -0.34
C LEU A 19 -1.96 15.60 0.62
N MET A 20 -2.57 14.42 0.54
CA MET A 20 -2.15 13.26 1.35
C MET A 20 -0.72 12.82 1.00
N ARG A 21 -0.35 12.83 -0.28
CA ARG A 21 1.04 12.60 -0.70
C ARG A 21 1.99 13.65 -0.13
N GLY A 22 1.60 14.93 -0.19
CA GLY A 22 2.38 16.02 0.41
C GLY A 22 2.62 15.82 1.91
N LEU A 23 1.61 15.38 2.68
CA LEU A 23 1.76 15.08 4.10
C LEU A 23 2.75 13.94 4.38
N CYS A 24 2.81 12.94 3.50
CA CYS A 24 3.74 11.81 3.59
C CYS A 24 5.12 12.12 3.01
N GLY A 25 5.31 13.28 2.39
CA GLY A 25 6.54 13.68 1.71
C GLY A 25 7.78 13.69 2.61
N ILE A 26 8.94 13.65 2.00
CA ILE A 26 10.25 13.69 2.69
C ILE A 26 10.61 15.13 3.06
N ASP A 27 10.23 16.06 2.20
CA ASP A 27 10.52 17.46 2.33
C ASP A 27 9.60 18.17 3.33
N ASP A 28 10.21 18.91 4.28
CA ASP A 28 9.47 19.62 5.31
C ASP A 28 8.58 20.74 4.74
N ALA A 29 9.06 21.46 3.73
CA ALA A 29 8.31 22.56 3.11
C ALA A 29 7.04 22.02 2.42
N THR A 30 7.15 20.92 1.69
CA THR A 30 6.01 20.26 1.06
C THR A 30 4.98 19.78 2.10
N ARG A 31 5.44 19.22 3.23
CA ARG A 31 4.54 18.82 4.32
C ARG A 31 3.82 20.00 4.95
N GLN A 32 4.55 21.10 5.22
CA GLN A 32 3.99 22.32 5.77
C GLN A 32 2.94 22.93 4.86
N GLU A 33 3.23 23.01 3.57
CA GLU A 33 2.28 23.51 2.57
C GLU A 33 1.01 22.64 2.51
N ALA A 34 1.15 21.32 2.51
CA ALA A 34 0.02 20.41 2.53
C ALA A 34 -0.85 20.60 3.79
N MET A 35 -0.23 20.77 4.97
CA MET A 35 -0.93 21.06 6.23
C MET A 35 -1.64 22.40 6.17
N PHE A 36 -0.98 23.43 5.63
CA PHE A 36 -1.58 24.76 5.49
C PHE A 36 -2.80 24.71 4.57
N VAL A 37 -2.70 24.08 3.40
CA VAL A 37 -3.81 23.96 2.44
C VAL A 37 -4.97 23.19 3.05
N LEU A 38 -4.72 22.06 3.73
CA LEU A 38 -5.76 21.29 4.43
C LEU A 38 -6.45 22.12 5.50
N GLY A 39 -5.69 22.82 6.33
CA GLY A 39 -6.23 23.65 7.39
C GLY A 39 -6.99 24.86 6.88
N ARG A 40 -6.42 25.61 5.92
CA ARG A 40 -6.97 26.88 5.42
C ARG A 40 -8.05 26.68 4.37
N HIS A 41 -7.76 25.85 3.37
CA HIS A 41 -8.57 25.77 2.15
C HIS A 41 -9.48 24.55 2.07
N VAL A 42 -9.33 23.57 2.99
CA VAL A 42 -10.27 22.46 3.11
C VAL A 42 -11.12 22.63 4.36
N PHE A 43 -10.61 22.34 5.55
CA PHE A 43 -11.42 22.33 6.78
C PHE A 43 -11.79 23.72 7.30
N GLY A 44 -10.94 24.73 7.09
CA GLY A 44 -11.19 26.14 7.43
C GLY A 44 -11.80 26.99 6.31
N SER A 45 -12.08 26.42 5.14
CA SER A 45 -12.61 27.13 3.99
C SER A 45 -13.98 27.77 4.27
N GLN A 46 -14.19 28.96 3.75
CA GLN A 46 -15.51 29.62 3.71
C GLN A 46 -16.26 29.34 2.38
N GLU A 47 -15.54 28.86 1.37
CA GLU A 47 -16.06 28.60 0.02
C GLU A 47 -16.60 27.18 -0.13
N LEU A 48 -15.97 26.20 0.56
CA LEU A 48 -16.42 24.83 0.52
C LEU A 48 -17.71 24.65 1.33
N SER A 49 -18.70 24.02 0.70
CA SER A 49 -19.92 23.62 1.40
C SER A 49 -19.61 22.59 2.52
N ARG A 50 -20.52 22.51 3.48
CA ARG A 50 -20.44 21.52 4.55
C ARG A 50 -20.32 20.11 3.99
N HIS A 51 -21.10 19.75 2.98
CA HIS A 51 -21.09 18.42 2.35
C HIS A 51 -19.70 18.09 1.77
N GLU A 52 -19.06 19.05 1.14
CA GLU A 52 -17.72 18.87 0.58
C GLU A 52 -16.64 18.66 1.63
N LYS A 53 -16.69 19.43 2.73
CA LYS A 53 -15.78 19.26 3.87
C LYS A 53 -15.97 17.89 4.52
N ARG A 54 -17.24 17.49 4.72
CA ARG A 54 -17.58 16.17 5.27
C ARG A 54 -17.03 15.03 4.40
N ARG A 55 -17.21 15.12 3.08
CA ARG A 55 -16.66 14.13 2.14
C ARG A 55 -15.13 14.08 2.21
N ALA A 56 -14.47 15.24 2.22
CA ALA A 56 -13.03 15.32 2.36
C ALA A 56 -12.56 14.65 3.66
N PHE A 57 -13.25 14.90 4.78
CA PHE A 57 -12.95 14.27 6.06
C PHE A 57 -13.09 12.75 6.01
N LEU A 58 -14.23 12.23 5.54
CA LEU A 58 -14.50 10.79 5.48
C LEU A 58 -13.51 10.01 4.59
N LEU A 59 -12.96 10.68 3.56
CA LEU A 59 -11.93 10.07 2.71
C LEU A 59 -10.53 10.10 3.32
N THR A 60 -10.23 11.09 4.17
CA THR A 60 -8.85 11.37 4.58
C THR A 60 -8.58 11.12 6.06
N GLU A 61 -9.58 10.92 6.90
CA GLU A 61 -9.43 10.88 8.37
C GLU A 61 -8.32 9.94 8.85
N ARG A 62 -8.33 8.68 8.40
CA ARG A 62 -7.34 7.67 8.78
C ARG A 62 -5.95 7.99 8.24
N LYS A 63 -5.88 8.56 7.03
CA LYS A 63 -4.61 8.98 6.44
C LYS A 63 -4.02 10.18 7.15
N LEU A 64 -4.84 11.13 7.58
CA LEU A 64 -4.41 12.27 8.41
C LEU A 64 -3.82 11.78 9.74
N LEU A 65 -4.47 10.83 10.40
CA LEU A 65 -3.99 10.26 11.66
C LEU A 65 -2.66 9.51 11.46
N ALA A 66 -2.58 8.66 10.42
CA ALA A 66 -1.38 7.91 10.10
C ALA A 66 -0.19 8.83 9.76
N ALA A 67 -0.40 9.88 8.96
CA ALA A 67 0.65 10.83 8.61
C ALA A 67 1.22 11.55 9.84
N HIS A 68 0.39 11.79 10.87
CA HIS A 68 0.85 12.41 12.11
C HIS A 68 1.69 11.48 12.97
N TYR A 69 1.33 10.20 13.01
CA TYR A 69 2.06 9.19 13.75
C TYR A 69 3.46 8.92 13.18
N GLU A 70 3.59 8.94 11.85
CA GLU A 70 4.79 8.47 11.17
C GLU A 70 5.87 9.54 10.94
N THR A 71 5.55 10.82 11.15
CA THR A 71 6.47 11.91 10.81
C THR A 71 6.98 12.61 12.07
N PRO A 72 8.29 12.55 12.36
CA PRO A 72 8.86 13.31 13.48
C PRO A 72 8.69 14.81 13.23
N ASP A 73 8.30 15.53 14.27
CA ASP A 73 8.15 16.98 14.20
C ASP A 73 9.48 17.69 14.31
N ARG A 74 9.75 18.57 13.35
CA ARG A 74 10.63 19.68 13.51
C ARG A 74 9.82 20.90 13.97
N GLU A 75 10.46 21.84 14.64
CA GLU A 75 9.80 22.97 15.33
C GLU A 75 8.78 23.70 14.43
N LEU A 76 9.17 24.10 13.23
CA LEU A 76 8.27 24.80 12.31
C LEU A 76 7.10 23.91 11.81
N THR A 77 7.37 22.65 11.56
CA THR A 77 6.35 21.68 11.14
C THR A 77 5.30 21.46 12.23
N PHE A 78 5.70 21.55 13.50
CA PHE A 78 4.77 21.49 14.63
C PHE A 78 3.69 22.59 14.55
N TYR A 79 4.07 23.85 14.28
CA TYR A 79 3.10 24.95 14.18
C TYR A 79 2.11 24.75 13.02
N TYR A 80 2.55 24.30 11.85
CA TYR A 80 1.67 23.98 10.74
C TYR A 80 0.71 22.84 11.07
N ARG A 81 1.20 21.82 11.75
CA ARG A 81 0.38 20.71 12.24
C ARG A 81 -0.66 21.18 13.24
N ALA A 82 -0.28 21.96 14.23
CA ALA A 82 -1.19 22.51 15.22
C ALA A 82 -2.27 23.39 14.58
N PHE A 83 -1.91 24.21 13.59
CA PHE A 83 -2.87 24.99 12.83
C PHE A 83 -3.87 24.11 12.09
N MET A 84 -3.42 23.13 11.34
CA MET A 84 -4.30 22.20 10.60
C MET A 84 -5.22 21.43 11.56
N LEU A 85 -4.67 20.86 12.63
CA LEU A 85 -5.44 20.12 13.63
C LEU A 85 -6.48 21.00 14.33
N GLY A 86 -6.17 22.28 14.62
CA GLY A 86 -7.11 23.23 15.17
C GLY A 86 -8.31 23.47 14.25
N LYS A 87 -8.09 23.58 12.93
CA LYS A 87 -9.18 23.71 11.94
C LYS A 87 -10.01 22.44 11.82
N LEU A 88 -9.34 21.30 11.80
CA LEU A 88 -9.98 19.99 11.76
C LEU A 88 -10.82 19.74 13.03
N TYR A 89 -10.26 20.00 14.19
CA TYR A 89 -10.97 19.89 15.48
C TYR A 89 -12.25 20.73 15.51
N ARG A 90 -12.15 22.00 15.07
CA ARG A 90 -13.29 22.88 14.97
C ARG A 90 -14.37 22.29 14.07
N PHE A 91 -13.99 21.84 12.87
CA PHE A 91 -14.92 21.22 11.92
C PHE A 91 -15.61 19.98 12.53
N ILE A 92 -14.85 19.06 13.15
CA ILE A 92 -15.39 17.86 13.80
C ILE A 92 -16.37 18.23 14.92
N THR A 93 -16.03 19.24 15.72
CA THR A 93 -16.87 19.72 16.83
C THR A 93 -18.18 20.31 16.33
N GLU A 94 -18.12 21.15 15.29
CA GLU A 94 -19.31 21.73 14.65
C GLU A 94 -20.22 20.62 14.08
N GLU A 95 -19.67 19.64 13.36
CA GLU A 95 -20.46 18.50 12.85
C GLU A 95 -21.12 17.71 13.97
N ARG A 96 -20.40 17.43 15.06
CA ARG A 96 -20.95 16.67 16.19
C ARG A 96 -22.03 17.41 16.95
N LEU A 97 -21.83 18.71 17.26
CA LEU A 97 -22.73 19.47 18.09
C LEU A 97 -23.98 19.96 17.34
N PHE A 98 -23.83 20.36 16.08
CA PHE A 98 -24.93 21.03 15.36
C PHE A 98 -25.58 20.13 14.30
N HIS A 99 -24.96 19.00 13.96
CA HIS A 99 -25.38 18.22 12.80
C HIS A 99 -25.49 16.70 13.06
N GLY A 100 -25.40 16.27 14.32
CA GLY A 100 -25.59 14.88 14.72
C GLY A 100 -24.39 13.96 14.43
N GLY A 101 -23.25 14.53 13.99
CA GLY A 101 -22.02 13.78 13.75
C GLY A 101 -21.86 13.26 12.32
N PHE A 102 -20.99 12.27 12.17
CA PHE A 102 -20.63 11.68 10.88
C PHE A 102 -21.37 10.37 10.65
N ASP A 103 -21.91 10.22 9.46
CA ASP A 103 -22.38 8.96 8.95
C ASP A 103 -21.32 8.40 7.98
N PHE A 104 -20.69 7.30 8.31
CA PHE A 104 -19.67 6.66 7.51
C PHE A 104 -20.25 5.76 6.42
N GLY A 105 -21.58 5.67 6.34
CA GLY A 105 -22.26 4.78 5.40
C GLY A 105 -22.12 3.29 5.78
N PRO A 106 -22.59 2.39 4.92
CA PRO A 106 -22.47 0.96 5.16
C PRO A 106 -21.00 0.53 5.13
N PRO A 107 -20.58 -0.31 6.09
CA PRO A 107 -19.19 -0.77 6.15
C PRO A 107 -18.86 -1.63 4.91
N ARG A 108 -17.70 -1.35 4.31
CA ARG A 108 -17.18 -2.13 3.17
C ARG A 108 -16.64 -3.48 3.64
N PRO A 109 -16.67 -4.53 2.79
CA PRO A 109 -15.92 -5.75 3.06
C PRO A 109 -14.42 -5.43 3.20
N VAL A 110 -13.72 -6.22 4.00
CA VAL A 110 -12.29 -6.04 4.29
C VAL A 110 -11.47 -6.97 3.42
N ALA A 111 -10.45 -6.44 2.77
CA ALA A 111 -9.39 -7.21 2.15
C ALA A 111 -8.12 -7.07 2.99
N PHE A 112 -7.76 -8.11 3.72
CA PHE A 112 -6.57 -8.16 4.54
C PHE A 112 -5.39 -8.67 3.69
N PHE A 113 -4.41 -7.80 3.46
CA PHE A 113 -3.27 -8.07 2.59
C PHE A 113 -1.98 -8.13 3.40
N PRO A 114 -1.58 -9.31 3.89
CA PRO A 114 -0.32 -9.50 4.57
C PRO A 114 0.83 -9.56 3.58
N GLY A 115 1.96 -8.98 3.92
CA GLY A 115 3.16 -9.05 3.11
C GLY A 115 4.39 -8.44 3.74
N THR A 116 5.55 -8.86 3.28
CA THR A 116 6.83 -8.32 3.75
C THR A 116 7.06 -6.89 3.25
N PHE A 117 6.61 -6.58 2.02
CA PHE A 117 6.70 -5.25 1.38
C PHE A 117 8.10 -4.59 1.47
N ASP A 118 9.12 -5.29 1.04
CA ASP A 118 10.52 -4.88 1.16
C ASP A 118 11.26 -4.77 -0.20
N PRO A 119 11.02 -3.67 -0.97
CA PRO A 119 10.06 -2.60 -0.78
C PRO A 119 8.66 -2.91 -1.34
N PHE A 120 7.68 -2.07 -1.01
CA PHE A 120 6.37 -2.04 -1.66
C PHE A 120 6.51 -1.56 -3.11
N THR A 121 5.97 -2.31 -4.07
CA THR A 121 6.19 -2.13 -5.51
C THR A 121 4.95 -1.55 -6.22
N LEU A 122 5.11 -1.14 -7.48
CA LEU A 122 3.94 -0.77 -8.32
C LEU A 122 3.04 -1.98 -8.62
N SER A 123 3.55 -3.22 -8.61
CA SER A 123 2.73 -4.43 -8.64
C SER A 123 1.80 -4.50 -7.43
N HIS A 124 2.33 -4.34 -6.22
CA HIS A 124 1.51 -4.29 -5.00
C HIS A 124 0.47 -3.16 -5.06
N LYS A 125 0.85 -1.97 -5.56
CA LYS A 125 -0.08 -0.85 -5.75
C LYS A 125 -1.18 -1.19 -6.76
N GLY A 126 -0.86 -1.91 -7.83
CA GLY A 126 -1.83 -2.41 -8.81
C GLY A 126 -2.84 -3.37 -8.20
N ILE A 127 -2.37 -4.35 -7.40
CA ILE A 127 -3.23 -5.29 -6.66
C ILE A 127 -4.18 -4.53 -5.74
N VAL A 128 -3.64 -3.61 -4.94
CA VAL A 128 -4.43 -2.78 -4.00
C VAL A 128 -5.52 -2.00 -4.71
N ARG A 129 -5.22 -1.39 -5.86
CA ARG A 129 -6.20 -0.66 -6.67
C ARG A 129 -7.29 -1.56 -7.21
N ALA A 130 -6.92 -2.71 -7.77
CA ALA A 130 -7.89 -3.68 -8.29
C ALA A 130 -8.86 -4.16 -7.21
N ILE A 131 -8.36 -4.47 -6.01
CA ILE A 131 -9.18 -4.89 -4.86
C ILE A 131 -10.11 -3.76 -4.39
N ARG A 132 -9.58 -2.55 -4.26
CA ARG A 132 -10.38 -1.37 -3.89
C ARG A 132 -11.50 -1.12 -4.89
N ASP A 133 -11.22 -1.28 -6.18
CA ASP A 133 -12.20 -1.04 -7.26
C ASP A 133 -13.31 -2.11 -7.29
N LEU A 134 -13.07 -3.29 -6.67
CA LEU A 134 -14.10 -4.28 -6.34
C LEU A 134 -14.97 -3.89 -5.11
N GLY A 135 -14.71 -2.74 -4.50
CA GLY A 135 -15.50 -2.22 -3.38
C GLY A 135 -14.97 -2.54 -1.98
N PHE A 136 -13.83 -3.18 -1.86
CA PHE A 136 -13.21 -3.50 -0.58
C PHE A 136 -12.55 -2.28 0.08
N GLU A 137 -12.45 -2.34 1.39
CA GLU A 137 -11.46 -1.60 2.18
C GLU A 137 -10.22 -2.46 2.33
N VAL A 138 -9.06 -1.98 1.88
CA VAL A 138 -7.81 -2.75 1.86
C VAL A 138 -6.98 -2.42 3.09
N LEU A 139 -6.60 -3.44 3.85
CA LEU A 139 -5.73 -3.33 5.00
C LEU A 139 -4.40 -4.02 4.73
N LEU A 140 -3.33 -3.23 4.63
CA LEU A 140 -1.97 -3.70 4.40
C LEU A 140 -1.34 -4.07 5.74
N ALA A 141 -1.10 -5.35 5.98
CA ALA A 141 -0.42 -5.86 7.16
C ALA A 141 1.04 -6.15 6.83
N ILE A 142 1.94 -5.35 7.39
CA ILE A 142 3.37 -5.49 7.16
C ILE A 142 3.88 -6.58 8.11
N ASP A 143 4.41 -7.67 7.54
CA ASP A 143 4.97 -8.76 8.31
C ASP A 143 6.16 -8.28 9.13
N GLU A 144 6.08 -8.40 10.45
CA GLU A 144 7.13 -7.93 11.36
C GLU A 144 8.35 -8.85 11.32
N PHE A 145 8.12 -10.16 11.14
CA PHE A 145 9.16 -11.17 11.19
C PHE A 145 9.18 -12.01 9.90
N SER A 146 10.02 -11.63 8.97
CA SER A 146 10.37 -12.54 7.88
C SER A 146 11.56 -13.41 8.30
N TRP A 147 11.28 -14.55 8.92
CA TRP A 147 12.30 -15.50 9.43
C TRP A 147 13.26 -16.01 8.34
N SER A 148 12.87 -15.94 7.08
CA SER A 148 13.64 -16.48 5.96
C SER A 148 14.36 -15.43 5.13
N LYS A 149 14.13 -14.12 5.37
CA LYS A 149 14.65 -13.04 4.52
C LYS A 149 15.30 -11.95 5.37
N ARG A 150 16.48 -11.48 4.94
CA ARG A 150 17.11 -10.29 5.47
C ARG A 150 16.34 -9.09 4.91
N THR A 151 15.56 -8.40 5.74
CA THR A 151 14.67 -7.30 5.35
C THR A 151 15.05 -6.00 6.02
N GLN A 152 14.63 -4.87 5.46
CA GLN A 152 14.71 -3.58 6.13
C GLN A 152 13.85 -3.59 7.42
N PRO A 153 14.23 -2.81 8.44
CA PRO A 153 13.44 -2.69 9.67
C PRO A 153 11.97 -2.36 9.39
N TYR A 154 11.08 -2.85 10.24
CA TYR A 154 9.63 -2.67 10.11
C TYR A 154 9.24 -1.20 9.83
N ARG A 155 9.77 -0.24 10.63
CA ARG A 155 9.46 1.19 10.47
C ARG A 155 9.86 1.76 9.11
N VAL A 156 10.96 1.28 8.53
CA VAL A 156 11.42 1.68 7.19
C VAL A 156 10.44 1.17 6.13
N ARG A 157 10.06 -0.11 6.20
CA ARG A 157 9.10 -0.73 5.27
C ARG A 157 7.73 -0.06 5.39
N ARG A 158 7.26 0.18 6.62
CA ARG A 158 6.02 0.91 6.90
C ARG A 158 6.03 2.30 6.27
N ARG A 159 7.15 3.04 6.38
CA ARG A 159 7.29 4.37 5.78
C ARG A 159 7.19 4.31 4.26
N ILE A 160 7.83 3.33 3.61
CA ILE A 160 7.76 3.10 2.17
C ILE A 160 6.32 2.79 1.74
N VAL A 161 5.63 1.90 2.47
CA VAL A 161 4.22 1.57 2.20
C VAL A 161 3.33 2.81 2.33
N SER A 162 3.49 3.57 3.42
CA SER A 162 2.71 4.79 3.69
C SER A 162 2.83 5.81 2.55
N MET A 163 4.05 6.07 2.08
CA MET A 163 4.32 6.95 0.93
C MET A 163 3.65 6.43 -0.34
N SER A 164 3.76 5.13 -0.58
CA SER A 164 3.27 4.51 -1.82
C SER A 164 1.75 4.51 -1.95
N VAL A 165 1.02 4.45 -0.82
CA VAL A 165 -0.45 4.42 -0.80
C VAL A 165 -1.08 5.68 -0.23
N ALA A 166 -0.33 6.76 -0.08
CA ALA A 166 -0.83 8.01 0.50
C ALA A 166 -2.06 8.57 -0.22
N ASP A 167 -2.12 8.44 -1.54
CA ASP A 167 -3.20 8.88 -2.42
C ASP A 167 -4.28 7.81 -2.69
N GLU A 168 -4.14 6.61 -2.13
CA GLU A 168 -5.11 5.53 -2.34
C GLU A 168 -6.15 5.54 -1.21
N PHE A 169 -7.33 6.12 -1.45
CA PHE A 169 -8.43 6.12 -0.48
C PHE A 169 -8.97 4.71 -0.29
N HIS A 170 -9.50 4.41 0.91
CA HIS A 170 -9.93 3.07 1.35
C HIS A 170 -8.80 2.03 1.40
N VAL A 171 -7.55 2.50 1.46
CA VAL A 171 -6.36 1.67 1.63
C VAL A 171 -5.62 2.16 2.87
N HIS A 172 -5.43 1.29 3.86
CA HIS A 172 -4.85 1.65 5.15
C HIS A 172 -3.79 0.64 5.56
N ILE A 173 -2.84 1.08 6.38
CA ILE A 173 -1.87 0.17 7.01
C ILE A 173 -2.52 -0.38 8.28
N PHE A 174 -2.47 -1.70 8.43
CA PHE A 174 -2.97 -2.37 9.62
C PHE A 174 -2.14 -2.00 10.85
N PRO A 175 -2.76 -1.81 12.05
CA PRO A 175 -2.04 -1.45 13.27
C PRO A 175 -0.97 -2.48 13.65
N GLU A 176 0.21 -2.01 14.06
CA GLU A 176 1.34 -2.86 14.44
C GLU A 176 1.14 -3.64 15.75
N ASP A 177 0.34 -3.07 16.65
CA ASP A 177 0.05 -3.67 17.96
C ASP A 177 -0.89 -4.90 17.87
N PHE A 178 -1.33 -5.24 16.69
CA PHE A 178 -2.20 -6.36 16.42
C PHE A 178 -1.50 -7.36 15.49
N PRO A 179 -0.64 -8.23 16.02
CA PRO A 179 0.10 -9.19 15.21
C PRO A 179 -0.87 -10.20 14.59
N VAL A 180 -0.87 -10.32 13.27
CA VAL A 180 -1.64 -11.34 12.56
C VAL A 180 -0.72 -12.26 11.80
N ASN A 181 -0.62 -13.49 12.29
CA ASN A 181 -0.01 -14.58 11.56
C ASN A 181 -1.12 -15.41 10.89
N ILE A 182 -1.21 -15.35 9.57
CA ILE A 182 -2.25 -16.08 8.80
C ILE A 182 -2.09 -17.62 8.88
N ALA A 183 -0.97 -18.12 9.39
CA ALA A 183 -0.79 -19.53 9.67
C ALA A 183 -1.33 -19.95 11.06
N ASN A 184 -1.73 -19.00 11.90
CA ASN A 184 -2.23 -19.25 13.24
C ASN A 184 -3.76 -19.02 13.31
N PRO A 185 -4.56 -20.09 13.55
CA PRO A 185 -6.03 -19.99 13.62
C PRO A 185 -6.52 -19.01 14.70
N GLU A 186 -5.82 -18.88 15.82
CA GLU A 186 -6.20 -17.93 16.88
C GLU A 186 -6.08 -16.48 16.42
N ASN A 187 -4.99 -16.14 15.73
CA ASN A 187 -4.84 -14.78 15.16
C ASN A 187 -5.90 -14.51 14.08
N LEU A 188 -6.22 -15.50 13.26
CA LEU A 188 -7.27 -15.38 12.24
C LEU A 188 -8.65 -15.21 12.87
N ARG A 189 -8.96 -15.92 13.97
CA ARG A 189 -10.20 -15.72 14.73
C ARG A 189 -10.27 -14.30 15.28
N GLN A 190 -9.21 -13.79 15.91
CA GLN A 190 -9.13 -12.42 16.41
C GLN A 190 -9.30 -11.39 15.27
N LEU A 191 -8.66 -11.62 14.12
CA LEU A 191 -8.84 -10.78 12.93
C LEU A 191 -10.31 -10.70 12.52
N ARG A 192 -11.02 -11.83 12.44
CA ARG A 192 -12.46 -11.86 12.10
C ARG A 192 -13.31 -11.12 13.14
N GLN A 193 -13.00 -11.29 14.42
CA GLN A 193 -13.70 -10.62 15.51
C GLN A 193 -13.48 -9.10 15.53
N SER A 194 -12.36 -8.61 14.99
CA SER A 194 -12.07 -7.18 14.87
C SER A 194 -12.96 -6.45 13.87
N PHE A 195 -13.70 -7.19 13.03
CA PHE A 195 -14.57 -6.62 11.99
C PHE A 195 -16.01 -7.15 12.10
N PRO A 196 -16.72 -6.83 13.18
CA PRO A 196 -18.08 -7.35 13.39
C PRO A 196 -19.01 -6.89 12.26
N GLY A 197 -19.76 -7.85 11.71
CA GLY A 197 -20.70 -7.59 10.61
C GLY A 197 -20.06 -7.31 9.24
N ARG A 198 -18.77 -7.52 9.09
CA ARG A 198 -18.05 -7.37 7.80
C ARG A 198 -17.42 -8.69 7.38
N SER A 199 -17.46 -8.99 6.08
CA SER A 199 -16.64 -10.09 5.54
C SER A 199 -15.18 -9.68 5.51
N VAL A 200 -14.31 -10.65 5.80
CA VAL A 200 -12.85 -10.48 5.74
C VAL A 200 -12.29 -11.48 4.75
N SER A 201 -11.70 -10.98 3.67
CA SER A 201 -11.01 -11.78 2.65
C SER A 201 -9.49 -11.65 2.84
N ILE A 202 -8.79 -12.77 2.72
CA ILE A 202 -7.32 -12.79 2.74
C ILE A 202 -6.79 -12.57 1.33
N VAL A 203 -5.86 -11.64 1.16
CA VAL A 203 -5.22 -11.35 -0.12
C VAL A 203 -3.88 -12.07 -0.20
N VAL A 204 -3.72 -12.95 -1.17
CA VAL A 204 -2.48 -13.72 -1.35
C VAL A 204 -2.15 -13.94 -2.82
N GLY A 205 -0.88 -14.20 -3.12
CA GLY A 205 -0.48 -14.69 -4.44
C GLY A 205 -0.81 -16.17 -4.64
N SER A 206 -1.02 -16.58 -5.88
CA SER A 206 -1.24 -17.99 -6.24
C SER A 206 -0.09 -18.90 -5.78
N ASP A 207 1.14 -18.38 -5.82
CA ASP A 207 2.36 -19.03 -5.33
C ASP A 207 2.29 -19.35 -3.82
N VAL A 208 1.70 -18.45 -3.04
CA VAL A 208 1.51 -18.64 -1.59
C VAL A 208 0.52 -19.77 -1.32
N VAL A 209 -0.58 -19.82 -2.04
CA VAL A 209 -1.57 -20.91 -1.90
C VAL A 209 -0.96 -22.26 -2.26
N ALA A 210 -0.16 -22.30 -3.33
CA ALA A 210 0.48 -23.53 -3.80
C ALA A 210 1.57 -24.06 -2.87
N HIS A 211 2.33 -23.18 -2.19
CA HIS A 211 3.58 -23.60 -1.53
C HIS A 211 3.63 -23.32 -0.03
N ALA A 212 2.79 -22.45 0.51
CA ALA A 212 2.87 -22.15 1.95
C ALA A 212 2.30 -23.29 2.79
N SER A 213 3.04 -23.64 3.83
CA SER A 213 2.66 -24.74 4.75
C SER A 213 1.31 -24.56 5.43
N SER A 214 0.83 -23.32 5.55
CA SER A 214 -0.50 -22.99 6.08
C SER A 214 -1.64 -23.54 5.21
N TYR A 215 -1.45 -23.56 3.89
CA TYR A 215 -2.44 -24.10 2.94
C TYR A 215 -2.32 -25.61 2.71
N GLN A 216 -1.16 -26.19 3.04
CA GLN A 216 -0.93 -27.64 2.92
C GLN A 216 -1.44 -28.45 4.14
N LYS A 217 -1.75 -27.76 5.25
CA LYS A 217 -2.34 -28.37 6.44
C LYS A 217 -3.81 -28.69 6.19
N MET A 218 -4.32 -29.71 6.87
CA MET A 218 -5.75 -30.01 6.82
C MET A 218 -6.58 -28.81 7.33
N PRO A 219 -7.69 -28.47 6.64
CA PRO A 219 -8.60 -27.42 7.10
C PRO A 219 -9.09 -27.69 8.53
N GLN A 220 -9.04 -26.67 9.36
CA GLN A 220 -9.54 -26.66 10.73
C GLN A 220 -10.48 -25.48 10.94
N PRO A 221 -11.35 -25.48 11.94
CA PRO A 221 -12.12 -24.29 12.31
C PRO A 221 -11.19 -23.09 12.51
N ASP A 222 -11.60 -21.93 11.98
CA ASP A 222 -10.85 -20.67 12.00
C ASP A 222 -9.48 -20.69 11.28
N SER A 223 -9.12 -21.80 10.58
CA SER A 223 -7.93 -21.79 9.74
C SER A 223 -8.10 -20.92 8.49
N ILE A 224 -6.99 -20.63 7.82
CA ILE A 224 -6.98 -19.79 6.62
C ILE A 224 -7.96 -20.28 5.54
N HIS A 225 -8.17 -21.59 5.43
CA HIS A 225 -9.08 -22.21 4.46
C HIS A 225 -10.55 -21.78 4.60
N THR A 226 -10.95 -21.30 5.78
CA THR A 226 -12.34 -20.88 6.07
C THR A 226 -12.61 -19.41 5.74
N PHE A 227 -11.62 -18.69 5.29
CA PHE A 227 -11.75 -17.30 4.87
C PHE A 227 -12.08 -17.18 3.39
N ASP A 228 -12.75 -16.08 3.03
CA ASP A 228 -12.79 -15.64 1.64
C ASP A 228 -11.40 -15.22 1.19
N HIS A 229 -11.10 -15.39 -0.10
CA HIS A 229 -9.79 -15.08 -0.65
C HIS A 229 -9.90 -14.16 -1.86
N VAL A 230 -8.94 -13.26 -1.96
CA VAL A 230 -8.61 -12.56 -3.20
C VAL A 230 -7.23 -13.02 -3.62
N ILE A 231 -7.16 -13.79 -4.72
CA ILE A 231 -5.93 -14.42 -5.18
C ILE A 231 -5.45 -13.70 -6.44
N PHE A 232 -4.25 -13.16 -6.41
CA PHE A 232 -3.63 -12.60 -7.60
C PHE A 232 -2.65 -13.59 -8.20
N ARG A 233 -2.76 -13.75 -9.53
CA ARG A 233 -1.84 -14.62 -10.28
C ARG A 233 -0.52 -13.89 -10.50
N ARG A 234 0.57 -14.62 -10.32
CA ARG A 234 1.88 -14.28 -10.86
C ARG A 234 2.14 -15.22 -12.02
N THR A 235 2.45 -14.65 -13.18
CA THR A 235 2.79 -15.43 -14.37
C THR A 235 4.20 -15.99 -14.17
N GLU A 236 4.29 -17.21 -13.64
CA GLU A 236 5.48 -18.02 -13.79
C GLU A 236 5.33 -18.86 -15.06
N PRO A 237 6.42 -19.08 -15.85
CA PRO A 237 6.35 -19.84 -17.11
C PRO A 237 5.80 -21.26 -16.95
N ASP A 238 5.91 -21.83 -15.76
CA ASP A 238 5.45 -23.20 -15.38
C ASP A 238 4.27 -23.17 -14.40
N ALA A 239 3.44 -22.11 -14.42
CA ALA A 239 2.31 -22.01 -13.50
C ALA A 239 1.34 -23.19 -13.68
N VAL A 240 1.54 -24.23 -12.89
CA VAL A 240 0.51 -25.24 -12.63
C VAL A 240 -0.72 -24.47 -12.16
N GLN A 241 -1.86 -24.74 -12.80
CA GLN A 241 -3.13 -24.16 -12.39
C GLN A 241 -3.31 -24.44 -10.90
N ALA A 242 -3.18 -23.42 -10.06
CA ALA A 242 -3.22 -23.58 -8.63
C ALA A 242 -4.57 -24.19 -8.24
N ASP A 243 -4.54 -25.29 -7.53
CA ASP A 243 -5.74 -25.91 -6.98
C ASP A 243 -6.17 -25.17 -5.71
N TYR A 244 -7.31 -24.53 -5.76
CA TYR A 244 -7.91 -23.82 -4.62
C TYR A 244 -8.97 -24.65 -3.88
N SER A 245 -9.08 -25.93 -4.18
CA SER A 245 -10.09 -26.83 -3.58
C SER A 245 -9.99 -26.93 -2.06
N CYS A 246 -8.83 -26.62 -1.49
CA CYS A 246 -8.64 -26.58 -0.05
C CYS A 246 -9.32 -25.36 0.61
N ILE A 247 -9.70 -24.35 -0.15
CA ILE A 247 -10.37 -23.12 0.35
C ILE A 247 -11.86 -23.34 0.33
N THR A 248 -12.50 -23.26 1.50
CA THR A 248 -13.96 -23.41 1.64
C THR A 248 -14.72 -22.08 1.55
N GLY A 249 -14.00 -20.96 1.71
CA GLY A 249 -14.53 -19.61 1.50
C GLY A 249 -14.67 -19.25 0.01
N HIS A 250 -15.24 -18.09 -0.28
CA HIS A 250 -15.35 -17.58 -1.63
C HIS A 250 -13.99 -17.13 -2.17
N VAL A 251 -13.68 -17.48 -3.43
CA VAL A 251 -12.41 -17.11 -4.09
C VAL A 251 -12.68 -16.13 -5.22
N VAL A 252 -12.01 -14.98 -5.19
CA VAL A 252 -11.98 -14.00 -6.28
C VAL A 252 -10.56 -14.01 -6.85
N GLU A 253 -10.42 -14.34 -8.13
CA GLU A 253 -9.14 -14.25 -8.82
C GLU A 253 -8.93 -12.88 -9.44
N LEU A 254 -7.74 -12.33 -9.28
CA LEU A 254 -7.30 -11.08 -9.91
C LEU A 254 -6.19 -11.37 -10.92
N THR A 255 -6.35 -10.81 -12.10
CA THR A 255 -5.28 -10.77 -13.11
C THR A 255 -4.73 -9.35 -13.18
N LEU A 256 -3.42 -9.22 -13.08
CA LEU A 256 -2.74 -7.95 -13.25
C LEU A 256 -2.36 -7.72 -14.72
N PRO A 257 -2.21 -6.45 -15.14
CA PRO A 257 -1.57 -6.15 -16.41
C PRO A 257 -0.15 -6.77 -16.44
N PRO A 258 0.29 -7.36 -17.58
CA PRO A 258 1.58 -8.05 -17.69
C PRO A 258 2.77 -7.22 -17.19
N GLN A 259 2.76 -5.90 -17.42
CA GLN A 259 3.81 -4.99 -17.00
C GLN A 259 3.99 -4.92 -15.47
N LEU A 260 2.94 -5.24 -14.71
CA LEU A 260 2.97 -5.25 -13.24
C LEU A 260 3.33 -6.62 -12.68
N GLU A 261 3.06 -7.70 -13.41
CA GLU A 261 3.33 -9.07 -12.96
C GLU A 261 4.83 -9.33 -12.80
N GLU A 262 5.66 -8.78 -13.69
CA GLU A 262 7.11 -8.94 -13.67
C GLU A 262 7.83 -8.14 -12.57
N ILE A 263 7.12 -7.25 -11.87
CA ILE A 263 7.72 -6.40 -10.84
C ILE A 263 7.81 -7.15 -9.52
N SER A 264 9.04 -7.40 -9.05
CA SER A 264 9.28 -8.00 -7.74
C SER A 264 10.14 -7.11 -6.84
N SER A 265 9.96 -7.25 -5.53
CA SER A 265 10.79 -6.53 -4.54
C SER A 265 12.27 -6.92 -4.65
N THR A 266 12.57 -8.17 -4.98
CA THR A 266 13.94 -8.65 -5.19
C THR A 266 14.61 -7.93 -6.37
N ARG A 267 13.93 -7.84 -7.50
CA ARG A 267 14.42 -7.10 -8.68
C ARG A 267 14.73 -5.64 -8.37
N ILE A 268 13.89 -5.00 -7.53
CA ILE A 268 14.13 -3.61 -7.13
C ILE A 268 15.38 -3.50 -6.25
N ARG A 269 15.54 -4.37 -5.24
CA ARG A 269 16.72 -4.35 -4.37
C ARG A 269 18.03 -4.56 -5.17
N GLU A 270 18.02 -5.49 -6.10
CA GLU A 270 19.15 -5.76 -6.99
C GLU A 270 19.45 -4.60 -7.93
N ALA A 271 18.42 -3.95 -8.47
CA ALA A 271 18.58 -2.78 -9.33
C ALA A 271 19.12 -1.56 -8.56
N VAL A 272 18.63 -1.31 -7.35
CA VAL A 272 19.15 -0.24 -6.48
C VAL A 272 20.62 -0.50 -6.13
N ASP A 273 20.97 -1.72 -5.73
CA ASP A 273 22.35 -2.10 -5.40
C ASP A 273 23.30 -1.98 -6.59
N ALA A 274 22.78 -2.24 -7.79
CA ALA A 274 23.53 -2.10 -9.05
C ALA A 274 23.46 -0.68 -9.65
N ASN A 275 22.89 0.29 -8.92
CA ASN A 275 22.68 1.67 -9.37
C ASN A 275 21.92 1.77 -10.71
N ARG A 276 20.91 0.92 -10.89
CA ARG A 276 20.03 0.92 -12.07
C ARG A 276 18.75 1.70 -11.77
N ASP A 277 18.11 2.22 -12.82
CA ASP A 277 16.83 2.93 -12.70
C ASP A 277 15.70 1.98 -12.24
N VAL A 278 14.93 2.44 -11.26
CA VAL A 278 13.76 1.73 -10.70
C VAL A 278 12.48 2.56 -10.78
N SER A 279 12.49 3.68 -11.52
CA SER A 279 11.37 4.63 -11.59
C SER A 279 10.06 4.01 -12.08
N ASN A 280 10.13 2.95 -12.90
CA ASN A 280 8.97 2.21 -13.40
C ASN A 280 8.57 1.01 -12.53
N LEU A 281 9.24 0.80 -11.40
CA LEU A 281 9.04 -0.37 -10.54
C LEU A 281 8.47 -0.02 -9.17
N ILE A 282 8.66 1.23 -8.73
CA ILE A 282 8.31 1.70 -7.39
C ILE A 282 7.69 3.11 -7.45
N ASP A 283 6.95 3.48 -6.41
CA ASP A 283 6.40 4.83 -6.28
C ASP A 283 7.53 5.88 -6.19
N PRO A 284 7.44 7.03 -6.90
CA PRO A 284 8.50 8.03 -6.92
C PRO A 284 8.92 8.56 -5.55
N MET A 285 7.97 8.73 -4.62
CA MET A 285 8.30 9.18 -3.25
C MET A 285 9.06 8.11 -2.47
N ALA A 286 8.68 6.85 -2.64
CA ALA A 286 9.38 5.72 -2.05
C ALA A 286 10.80 5.57 -2.64
N GLN A 287 10.94 5.77 -3.96
CA GLN A 287 12.25 5.79 -4.63
C GLN A 287 13.16 6.87 -4.05
N GLU A 288 12.68 8.10 -3.96
CA GLU A 288 13.43 9.21 -3.39
C GLU A 288 13.86 8.92 -1.94
N PHE A 289 12.95 8.36 -1.13
CA PHE A 289 13.26 7.97 0.24
C PHE A 289 14.35 6.89 0.29
N ILE A 290 14.25 5.85 -0.53
CA ILE A 290 15.24 4.78 -0.63
C ILE A 290 16.63 5.34 -0.97
N TYR A 291 16.70 6.23 -1.94
CA TYR A 291 17.98 6.82 -2.37
C TYR A 291 18.56 7.78 -1.34
N ARG A 292 17.74 8.64 -0.73
CA ARG A 292 18.20 9.56 0.33
C ARG A 292 18.70 8.85 1.59
N GLN A 293 18.14 7.69 1.91
CA GLN A 293 18.51 6.89 3.07
C GLN A 293 19.57 5.83 2.76
N GLY A 294 20.01 5.70 1.50
CA GLY A 294 20.98 4.69 1.09
C GLY A 294 20.51 3.25 1.35
N LEU A 295 19.19 3.00 1.24
CA LEU A 295 18.63 1.69 1.53
C LEU A 295 18.94 0.69 0.39
N TYR A 296 19.05 -0.59 0.74
CA TYR A 296 19.30 -1.70 -0.18
C TYR A 296 20.68 -1.69 -0.86
N LEU A 297 21.58 -0.81 -0.47
CA LEU A 297 22.97 -0.86 -0.89
C LEU A 297 23.72 -1.91 -0.06
N ARG A 298 24.46 -2.79 -0.73
CA ARG A 298 25.39 -3.71 -0.07
C ARG A 298 26.71 -3.00 0.18
N GLU A 299 27.36 -3.41 1.24
CA GLU A 299 28.75 -3.01 1.46
C GLU A 299 29.62 -3.52 0.28
N PRO A 300 30.69 -2.78 -0.10
CA PRO A 300 31.52 -3.19 -1.24
C PRO A 300 32.05 -4.63 -1.18
N GLN A 301 32.36 -5.13 0.02
CA GLN A 301 32.81 -6.50 0.22
C GLN A 301 31.71 -7.56 0.03
N ASP A 302 30.45 -7.17 0.13
CA ASP A 302 29.30 -8.07 0.01
C ASP A 302 28.73 -8.06 -1.42
N LYS A 303 29.26 -7.21 -2.29
CA LYS A 303 28.85 -7.18 -3.70
C LYS A 303 29.50 -8.32 -4.47
N PRO A 304 28.76 -9.02 -5.34
CA PRO A 304 29.37 -10.00 -6.22
C PRO A 304 30.42 -9.31 -7.09
N VAL A 305 31.63 -9.87 -7.14
CA VAL A 305 32.66 -9.41 -8.05
C VAL A 305 32.23 -9.84 -9.46
N LEU A 306 31.76 -8.90 -10.26
CA LEU A 306 31.54 -9.13 -11.69
C LEU A 306 32.92 -9.29 -12.34
N ARG A 307 33.27 -10.51 -12.75
CA ARG A 307 34.48 -10.73 -13.52
C ARG A 307 34.29 -10.14 -14.91
N THR A 308 35.39 -9.64 -15.51
CA THR A 308 35.37 -9.07 -16.87
C THR A 308 34.81 -10.07 -17.89
N GLU A 309 34.93 -11.36 -17.60
CA GLU A 309 34.38 -12.47 -18.38
C GLU A 309 32.86 -12.47 -18.42
N ASP A 310 32.21 -12.09 -17.34
CA ASP A 310 30.72 -12.01 -17.24
C ASP A 310 30.16 -10.81 -18.04
N LEU A 311 30.97 -9.81 -18.31
CA LEU A 311 30.62 -8.63 -19.12
C LEU A 311 30.81 -8.86 -20.64
N LEU A 312 31.59 -9.86 -21.01
CA LEU A 312 31.91 -10.16 -22.43
C LEU A 312 30.87 -11.11 -23.07
N PHE A 313 29.97 -11.72 -22.31
CA PHE A 313 28.94 -12.61 -22.85
C PHE A 313 27.58 -11.94 -23.10
N VAL A 314 27.52 -10.63 -23.26
CA VAL A 314 26.46 -10.02 -24.04
C VAL A 314 26.80 -10.21 -25.51
N SER A 315 26.51 -11.41 -26.02
CA SER A 315 26.68 -11.74 -27.42
C SER A 315 25.90 -10.75 -28.28
N CYS A 316 26.67 -9.98 -29.09
CA CYS A 316 26.09 -9.35 -30.27
C CYS A 316 25.52 -10.48 -31.15
N PRO A 317 24.28 -10.39 -31.64
CA PRO A 317 23.80 -11.32 -32.64
C PRO A 317 24.71 -11.21 -33.85
N GLY A 318 25.37 -12.32 -34.21
CA GLY A 318 26.19 -12.42 -35.38
C GLY A 318 25.37 -12.13 -36.64
N PRO A 319 26.01 -11.66 -37.73
CA PRO A 319 25.34 -11.41 -38.99
C PRO A 319 24.79 -12.73 -39.55
N GLU A 320 23.49 -12.72 -39.90
CA GLU A 320 22.86 -13.81 -40.61
C GLU A 320 23.64 -14.11 -41.88
N GLU A 321 24.20 -15.32 -42.03
CA GLU A 321 24.67 -15.84 -43.26
C GLU A 321 23.49 -15.91 -44.24
N ARG A 322 23.52 -15.04 -45.24
CA ARG A 322 22.69 -15.19 -46.43
C ARG A 322 23.30 -16.35 -47.25
N THR A 323 22.58 -17.46 -47.24
CA THR A 323 22.79 -18.51 -48.23
C THR A 323 21.98 -18.17 -49.49
N ASP A 324 22.69 -18.09 -50.61
CA ASP A 324 22.16 -17.99 -51.96
C ASP A 324 21.27 -19.20 -52.35
#